data_9e4a67fb6c363c811ac2f9560a76d425
#
_entry.id   9e4a67fb6c363c811ac2f9560a76d425
#
_cell.length_a   1.000
_cell.length_b   1.000
_cell.length_c   1.000
_cell.angle_alpha   90.00
_cell.angle_beta   90.00
_cell.angle_gamma   90.00
#
_symmetry.space_group_name_H-M   'P 1'
#
loop_
_entity.id
_entity.type
_entity.pdbx_description
1 polymer ?
#
loop_
_entity_poly.entity_id
_entity_poly.type
_entity_poly.pdbx_seq_one_letter_code
_entity_poly.pdbx_strand_id
1 'polypeptide(L)'
;MQFGAKPLFENISVKFGDGNRYGLIGANGCGKSTFMKILGGDLEPSAGNVSLDPNERLGKLRQDQFAYEDQRVLDVVMMGHTELWNAIQERDAIYANPEATDEDYMKAAELEGKVAEYDGYSAEARAGELLLGLGIGTDLHQGPMSAVAPGWKLRVLLAQALFSDPDILLLDEPTNNLDIHTISWLGDMLNQRNSTMIIISHDRHFLNSVCTHVADMDYGTLKVYPGNYDDYMEASTQARNQQLANNAKAKEKVAELQDFVRRFSANKSKARQATSRAKQIEKIKIEEFKPSSRAYPFVRFEGEKKLHRLAVETEGLSKSYDRQLFKNFSIMVEAGERIAIIGANGAGKTTLLRCIGSAPITGLDADTGRVKWAENANPGYMPQDPTEEFATDLNLTDWMGQWTKEGDDDQAVRSILGRLLFGGDEVKKFVRVLSGGEKGRMMYGKLMLGRHNVLLLDEPTNHMDMESIESLNIALDKYAGTLIFVSHDREFVSSLATRILEIKEDRIIDFQGNYEDYLKSQGLD
;
A
#
# COMPACT_ATOMS: atom_id res chain seq x y z
N MET A 1 9.32 21.76 4.69
CA MET A 1 9.24 21.53 3.24
C MET A 1 7.98 22.13 2.66
N GLN A 2 8.07 22.88 1.55
CA GLN A 2 6.95 23.63 0.99
C GLN A 2 7.05 23.67 -0.54
N PHE A 3 5.96 23.31 -1.22
CA PHE A 3 5.84 23.41 -2.69
C PHE A 3 4.85 24.51 -3.14
N GLY A 4 4.03 25.01 -2.24
CA GLY A 4 2.98 25.98 -2.53
C GLY A 4 2.80 26.96 -1.36
N ALA A 5 1.60 27.58 -1.26
CA ALA A 5 1.30 28.57 -0.22
C ALA A 5 1.27 27.98 1.21
N LYS A 6 1.06 26.67 1.35
CA LYS A 6 1.05 25.98 2.67
C LYS A 6 2.23 25.02 2.76
N PRO A 7 2.91 24.93 3.91
CA PRO A 7 3.93 23.92 4.12
C PRO A 7 3.29 22.52 4.10
N LEU A 8 4.01 21.57 3.49
CA LEU A 8 3.65 20.16 3.50
C LEU A 8 3.90 19.56 4.90
N PHE A 9 5.06 19.89 5.46
CA PHE A 9 5.42 19.63 6.86
C PHE A 9 6.46 20.65 7.34
N GLU A 10 6.49 20.88 8.65
CA GLU A 10 7.37 21.86 9.28
C GLU A 10 7.79 21.43 10.69
N ASN A 11 8.93 21.96 11.14
CA ASN A 11 9.45 21.74 12.50
C ASN A 11 9.60 20.25 12.87
N ILE A 12 9.97 19.40 11.90
CA ILE A 12 10.29 17.99 12.16
C ILE A 12 11.73 17.95 12.70
N SER A 13 11.86 17.41 13.92
CA SER A 13 13.15 17.08 14.51
C SER A 13 13.05 15.65 15.06
N VAL A 14 13.69 14.72 14.39
CA VAL A 14 13.63 13.30 14.71
C VAL A 14 15.03 12.70 14.58
N LYS A 15 15.34 11.74 15.46
CA LYS A 15 16.52 10.88 15.35
C LYS A 15 16.03 9.44 15.18
N PHE A 16 16.46 8.80 14.12
CA PHE A 16 16.29 7.37 13.91
C PHE A 16 17.48 6.65 14.56
N GLY A 17 17.21 5.74 15.48
CA GLY A 17 18.26 5.00 16.21
C GLY A 17 18.70 3.77 15.44
N ASP A 18 19.96 3.40 15.60
CA ASP A 18 20.60 2.30 14.88
C ASP A 18 19.89 0.96 15.10
N GLY A 19 19.79 0.19 14.03
CA GLY A 19 19.20 -1.15 14.04
C GLY A 19 17.67 -1.17 14.25
N ASN A 20 17.01 -0.02 14.35
CA ASN A 20 15.56 0.04 14.48
C ASN A 20 14.87 0.11 13.13
N ARG A 21 13.69 -0.46 13.05
CA ARG A 21 12.86 -0.51 11.85
C ARG A 21 11.61 0.34 12.07
N TYR A 22 11.51 1.44 11.31
CA TYR A 22 10.46 2.45 11.45
C TYR A 22 9.43 2.32 10.33
N GLY A 23 8.17 2.04 10.67
CA GLY A 23 7.05 2.15 9.74
C GLY A 23 6.61 3.62 9.64
N LEU A 24 6.84 4.26 8.50
CA LEU A 24 6.40 5.63 8.26
C LEU A 24 4.97 5.63 7.72
N ILE A 25 4.03 6.07 8.55
CA ILE A 25 2.60 6.09 8.25
C ILE A 25 2.04 7.51 8.22
N GLY A 26 0.87 7.67 7.62
CA GLY A 26 0.17 8.95 7.51
C GLY A 26 -0.76 8.97 6.30
N ALA A 27 -1.68 9.92 6.27
CA ALA A 27 -2.64 10.08 5.19
C ALA A 27 -1.97 10.22 3.81
N ASN A 28 -2.68 9.88 2.73
CA ASN A 28 -2.19 10.14 1.38
C ASN A 28 -2.02 11.64 1.17
N GLY A 29 -0.89 12.02 0.54
CA GLY A 29 -0.54 13.43 0.31
C GLY A 29 0.04 14.16 1.53
N CYS A 30 0.22 13.54 2.70
CA CYS A 30 0.84 14.18 3.87
C CYS A 30 2.35 14.42 3.72
N GLY A 31 2.98 13.82 2.68
CA GLY A 31 4.39 14.07 2.37
C GLY A 31 5.35 12.91 2.70
N LYS A 32 4.87 11.69 2.94
CA LYS A 32 5.70 10.51 3.25
C LYS A 32 6.82 10.30 2.22
N SER A 33 6.47 10.14 0.96
CA SER A 33 7.47 9.93 -0.12
C SER A 33 8.38 11.15 -0.33
N THR A 34 7.88 12.38 -0.09
CA THR A 34 8.70 13.59 -0.10
C THR A 34 9.73 13.57 1.04
N PHE A 35 9.31 13.15 2.22
CA PHE A 35 10.19 13.01 3.37
C PHE A 35 11.26 11.94 3.12
N MET A 36 10.88 10.79 2.54
CA MET A 36 11.83 9.74 2.13
C MET A 36 12.86 10.26 1.11
N LYS A 37 12.44 11.05 0.11
CA LYS A 37 13.36 11.67 -0.87
C LYS A 37 14.35 12.64 -0.21
N ILE A 38 13.91 13.38 0.81
CA ILE A 38 14.78 14.26 1.58
C ILE A 38 15.81 13.44 2.38
N LEU A 39 15.37 12.39 3.07
CA LEU A 39 16.26 11.48 3.80
C LEU A 39 17.26 10.78 2.86
N GLY A 40 16.81 10.39 1.68
CA GLY A 40 17.63 9.76 0.65
C GLY A 40 18.54 10.70 -0.13
N GLY A 41 18.49 12.02 0.12
CA GLY A 41 19.30 13.01 -0.60
C GLY A 41 18.85 13.31 -2.04
N ASP A 42 17.65 12.83 -2.46
CA ASP A 42 17.11 13.09 -3.79
C ASP A 42 16.40 14.45 -3.88
N LEU A 43 16.11 15.06 -2.72
CA LEU A 43 15.42 16.34 -2.62
C LEU A 43 15.97 17.15 -1.46
N GLU A 44 16.37 18.39 -1.73
CA GLU A 44 16.79 19.31 -0.67
C GLU A 44 15.57 19.85 0.09
N PRO A 45 15.61 19.90 1.44
CA PRO A 45 14.55 20.52 2.22
C PRO A 45 14.54 22.03 2.00
N SER A 46 13.36 22.67 2.07
CA SER A 46 13.23 24.15 1.98
C SER A 46 13.95 24.87 3.12
N ALA A 47 14.14 24.21 4.26
CA ALA A 47 14.92 24.66 5.41
C ALA A 47 15.26 23.46 6.29
N GLY A 48 16.34 23.57 7.09
CA GLY A 48 16.86 22.48 7.92
C GLY A 48 17.88 21.63 7.17
N ASN A 49 18.30 20.53 7.80
CA ASN A 49 19.29 19.62 7.25
C ASN A 49 19.03 18.19 7.70
N VAL A 50 19.50 17.24 6.91
CA VAL A 50 19.62 15.82 7.26
C VAL A 50 21.09 15.54 7.54
N SER A 51 21.38 14.85 8.64
CA SER A 51 22.73 14.43 8.99
C SER A 51 22.80 12.91 9.03
N LEU A 52 23.71 12.36 8.27
CA LEU A 52 24.06 10.93 8.26
C LEU A 52 25.52 10.79 8.73
N ASP A 53 25.85 9.66 9.33
CA ASP A 53 27.25 9.36 9.61
C ASP A 53 27.98 9.14 8.28
N PRO A 54 29.16 9.74 8.07
CA PRO A 54 29.92 9.61 6.81
C PRO A 54 30.31 8.16 6.44
N ASN A 55 30.33 7.27 7.42
CA ASN A 55 30.70 5.87 7.23
C ASN A 55 29.50 4.95 6.97
N GLU A 56 28.26 5.46 7.10
CA GLU A 56 27.06 4.67 6.88
C GLU A 56 26.67 4.66 5.40
N ARG A 57 26.38 3.46 4.89
CA ARG A 57 25.89 3.25 3.54
C ARG A 57 24.38 3.33 3.51
N LEU A 58 23.86 4.14 2.60
CA LEU A 58 22.44 4.34 2.39
C LEU A 58 21.95 3.53 1.18
N GLY A 59 21.08 2.57 1.42
CA GLY A 59 20.29 1.87 0.40
C GLY A 59 18.90 2.50 0.25
N LYS A 60 18.42 2.63 -0.97
CA LYS A 60 17.07 3.15 -1.22
C LYS A 60 16.39 2.42 -2.38
N LEU A 61 15.12 2.12 -2.21
CA LEU A 61 14.29 1.57 -3.28
C LEU A 61 13.97 2.68 -4.28
N ARG A 62 14.43 2.51 -5.51
CA ARG A 62 14.13 3.41 -6.63
C ARG A 62 12.78 3.04 -7.25
N GLN A 63 12.01 4.03 -7.67
CA GLN A 63 10.69 3.81 -8.29
C GLN A 63 10.71 3.87 -9.82
N ASP A 64 11.81 4.34 -10.42
CA ASP A 64 11.96 4.39 -11.88
C ASP A 64 12.32 3.01 -12.43
N GLN A 65 11.29 2.29 -12.90
CA GLN A 65 11.43 0.93 -13.44
C GLN A 65 12.06 0.87 -14.83
N PHE A 66 12.23 2.00 -15.49
CA PHE A 66 12.71 2.07 -16.88
C PHE A 66 14.14 2.60 -17.00
N ALA A 67 14.79 2.89 -15.86
CA ALA A 67 16.14 3.46 -15.84
C ALA A 67 17.23 2.52 -16.38
N TYR A 68 16.97 1.20 -16.47
CA TYR A 68 17.99 0.16 -16.73
C TYR A 68 17.62 -0.81 -17.85
N GLU A 69 16.79 -0.39 -18.82
CA GLU A 69 16.22 -1.27 -19.86
C GLU A 69 17.23 -2.16 -20.59
N ASP A 70 18.39 -1.62 -20.91
CA ASP A 70 19.43 -2.30 -21.69
C ASP A 70 20.43 -3.08 -20.83
N GLN A 71 20.32 -3.01 -19.49
CA GLN A 71 21.25 -3.65 -18.58
C GLN A 71 20.83 -5.09 -18.26
N ARG A 72 21.82 -5.96 -18.03
CA ARG A 72 21.59 -7.32 -17.55
C ARG A 72 20.97 -7.28 -16.14
N VAL A 73 19.97 -8.11 -15.87
CA VAL A 73 19.22 -8.13 -14.59
C VAL A 73 20.17 -8.31 -13.39
N LEU A 74 21.14 -9.23 -13.44
CA LEU A 74 22.14 -9.40 -12.39
C LEU A 74 22.99 -8.15 -12.17
N ASP A 75 23.41 -7.48 -13.25
CA ASP A 75 24.21 -6.26 -13.16
C ASP A 75 23.43 -5.13 -12.49
N VAL A 76 22.13 -5.00 -12.81
CA VAL A 76 21.26 -4.01 -12.14
C VAL A 76 21.23 -4.24 -10.63
N VAL A 77 21.17 -5.48 -10.18
CA VAL A 77 21.23 -5.79 -8.74
C VAL A 77 22.59 -5.42 -8.15
N MET A 78 23.69 -5.82 -8.79
CA MET A 78 25.06 -5.54 -8.32
C MET A 78 25.39 -4.04 -8.31
N MET A 79 24.78 -3.22 -9.18
CA MET A 79 24.87 -1.75 -9.16
C MET A 79 24.36 -1.14 -7.85
N GLY A 80 23.63 -1.88 -7.02
CA GLY A 80 23.24 -1.47 -5.68
C GLY A 80 24.43 -1.17 -4.77
N HIS A 81 25.55 -1.88 -4.96
CA HIS A 81 26.81 -1.59 -4.29
C HIS A 81 27.76 -0.84 -5.25
N THR A 82 27.61 0.49 -5.30
CA THR A 82 28.29 1.34 -6.30
C THR A 82 29.81 1.18 -6.27
N GLU A 83 30.44 1.08 -5.10
CA GLU A 83 31.90 0.94 -4.98
C GLU A 83 32.39 -0.40 -5.54
N LEU A 84 31.72 -1.49 -5.19
CA LEU A 84 32.02 -2.81 -5.72
C LEU A 84 31.82 -2.85 -7.24
N TRP A 85 30.67 -2.33 -7.71
CA TRP A 85 30.35 -2.31 -9.14
C TRP A 85 31.39 -1.55 -9.95
N ASN A 86 31.76 -0.34 -9.50
CA ASN A 86 32.79 0.46 -10.17
C ASN A 86 34.15 -0.24 -10.16
N ALA A 87 34.55 -0.86 -9.05
CA ALA A 87 35.80 -1.60 -8.96
C ALA A 87 35.83 -2.78 -9.94
N ILE A 88 34.74 -3.54 -10.07
CA ILE A 88 34.61 -4.62 -11.04
C ILE A 88 34.73 -4.09 -12.47
N GLN A 89 33.94 -3.05 -12.80
CA GLN A 89 33.92 -2.49 -14.16
C GLN A 89 35.29 -1.91 -14.59
N GLU A 90 35.93 -1.18 -13.67
CA GLU A 90 37.24 -0.56 -13.98
C GLU A 90 38.33 -1.62 -14.09
N ARG A 91 38.37 -2.61 -13.22
CA ARG A 91 39.28 -3.75 -13.29
C ARG A 91 39.12 -4.51 -14.61
N ASP A 92 37.89 -4.86 -14.96
CA ASP A 92 37.59 -5.65 -16.15
C ASP A 92 37.91 -4.86 -17.43
N ALA A 93 37.71 -3.55 -17.45
CA ALA A 93 38.10 -2.66 -18.52
C ALA A 93 39.63 -2.64 -18.72
N ILE A 94 40.40 -2.63 -17.62
CA ILE A 94 41.88 -2.70 -17.70
C ILE A 94 42.32 -4.05 -18.29
N TYR A 95 41.76 -5.17 -17.79
CA TYR A 95 42.12 -6.50 -18.31
C TYR A 95 41.68 -6.74 -19.76
N ALA A 96 40.62 -6.08 -20.20
CA ALA A 96 40.18 -6.14 -21.60
C ALA A 96 40.98 -5.24 -22.57
N ASN A 97 41.80 -4.33 -22.05
CA ASN A 97 42.59 -3.40 -22.86
C ASN A 97 43.90 -4.03 -23.30
N PRO A 98 44.10 -4.32 -24.61
CA PRO A 98 45.37 -4.89 -25.14
C PRO A 98 46.58 -3.96 -25.01
N GLU A 99 46.33 -2.66 -24.81
CA GLU A 99 47.39 -1.62 -24.69
C GLU A 99 47.57 -1.17 -23.23
N ALA A 100 47.10 -1.96 -22.24
CA ALA A 100 47.25 -1.65 -20.84
C ALA A 100 48.72 -1.58 -20.41
N THR A 101 49.05 -0.54 -19.65
CA THR A 101 50.42 -0.29 -19.15
C THR A 101 50.66 -1.03 -17.83
N ASP A 102 51.95 -1.12 -17.41
CA ASP A 102 52.28 -1.66 -16.10
C ASP A 102 51.59 -0.90 -14.95
N GLU A 103 51.40 0.42 -15.09
CA GLU A 103 50.66 1.24 -14.12
C GLU A 103 49.16 0.85 -14.07
N ASP A 104 48.56 0.52 -15.20
CA ASP A 104 47.19 0.05 -15.29
C ASP A 104 47.04 -1.31 -14.57
N TYR A 105 48.00 -2.23 -14.76
CA TYR A 105 47.99 -3.51 -14.07
C TYR A 105 48.20 -3.37 -12.54
N MET A 106 49.01 -2.40 -12.10
CA MET A 106 49.10 -2.07 -10.65
C MET A 106 47.76 -1.58 -10.11
N LYS A 107 47.07 -0.70 -10.83
CA LYS A 107 45.74 -0.22 -10.51
C LYS A 107 44.72 -1.37 -10.50
N ALA A 108 44.78 -2.29 -11.44
CA ALA A 108 43.91 -3.48 -11.45
C ALA A 108 44.13 -4.35 -10.22
N ALA A 109 45.38 -4.49 -9.75
CA ALA A 109 45.65 -5.23 -8.50
C ALA A 109 45.09 -4.55 -7.23
N GLU A 110 45.09 -3.21 -7.18
CA GLU A 110 44.43 -2.47 -6.09
C GLU A 110 42.91 -2.65 -6.15
N LEU A 111 42.31 -2.59 -7.34
CA LEU A 111 40.90 -2.84 -7.56
C LEU A 111 40.49 -4.27 -7.18
N GLU A 112 41.35 -5.26 -7.47
CA GLU A 112 41.16 -6.66 -7.04
C GLU A 112 41.10 -6.78 -5.55
N GLY A 113 41.93 -6.02 -4.82
CA GLY A 113 41.86 -5.92 -3.36
C GLY A 113 40.52 -5.39 -2.86
N LYS A 114 39.98 -4.34 -3.51
CA LYS A 114 38.63 -3.82 -3.18
C LYS A 114 37.52 -4.81 -3.50
N VAL A 115 37.60 -5.48 -4.65
CA VAL A 115 36.63 -6.54 -5.02
C VAL A 115 36.62 -7.65 -3.99
N ALA A 116 37.81 -8.06 -3.49
CA ALA A 116 37.92 -9.06 -2.44
C ALA A 116 37.35 -8.56 -1.10
N GLU A 117 37.59 -7.30 -0.72
CA GLU A 117 37.10 -6.68 0.50
C GLU A 117 35.56 -6.68 0.57
N TYR A 118 34.90 -6.43 -0.55
CA TYR A 118 33.42 -6.41 -0.65
C TYR A 118 32.82 -7.76 -1.05
N ASP A 119 33.57 -8.86 -0.91
CA ASP A 119 33.13 -10.21 -1.31
C ASP A 119 32.59 -10.26 -2.74
N GLY A 120 33.28 -9.59 -3.66
CA GLY A 120 32.85 -9.42 -5.05
C GLY A 120 32.86 -10.71 -5.86
N TYR A 121 33.64 -11.74 -5.45
CA TYR A 121 33.65 -13.04 -6.12
C TYR A 121 32.34 -13.81 -5.96
N SER A 122 31.58 -13.56 -4.89
CA SER A 122 30.27 -14.14 -4.65
C SER A 122 29.13 -13.23 -5.11
N ALA A 123 29.42 -12.04 -5.65
CA ALA A 123 28.44 -11.00 -5.96
C ALA A 123 27.29 -11.48 -6.86
N GLU A 124 27.60 -12.21 -7.97
CA GLU A 124 26.56 -12.75 -8.85
C GLU A 124 25.69 -13.80 -8.15
N ALA A 125 26.27 -14.66 -7.31
CA ALA A 125 25.52 -15.66 -6.57
C ALA A 125 24.56 -14.99 -5.56
N ARG A 126 25.03 -14.02 -4.77
CA ARG A 126 24.21 -13.23 -3.85
C ARG A 126 23.09 -12.47 -4.56
N ALA A 127 23.39 -11.85 -5.70
CA ALA A 127 22.40 -11.18 -6.52
C ALA A 127 21.33 -12.16 -7.03
N GLY A 128 21.76 -13.36 -7.47
CA GLY A 128 20.87 -14.43 -7.92
C GLY A 128 19.97 -14.94 -6.80
N GLU A 129 20.47 -15.11 -5.58
CA GLU A 129 19.69 -15.53 -4.42
C GLU A 129 18.61 -14.50 -4.06
N LEU A 130 18.94 -13.20 -4.06
CA LEU A 130 17.98 -12.14 -3.83
C LEU A 130 16.88 -12.13 -4.91
N LEU A 131 17.24 -12.30 -6.17
CA LEU A 131 16.28 -12.36 -7.28
C LEU A 131 15.35 -13.57 -7.14
N LEU A 132 15.88 -14.75 -6.82
CA LEU A 132 15.08 -15.95 -6.58
C LEU A 132 14.10 -15.76 -5.41
N GLY A 133 14.58 -15.20 -4.30
CA GLY A 133 13.72 -14.90 -3.15
C GLY A 133 12.58 -13.93 -3.47
N LEU A 134 12.82 -13.00 -4.40
CA LEU A 134 11.81 -12.06 -4.92
C LEU A 134 10.98 -12.65 -6.07
N GLY A 135 11.14 -13.94 -6.37
CA GLY A 135 10.35 -14.66 -7.38
C GLY A 135 10.80 -14.43 -8.83
N ILE A 136 12.00 -13.88 -9.07
CA ILE A 136 12.58 -13.72 -10.40
C ILE A 136 13.34 -15.01 -10.75
N GLY A 137 12.87 -15.76 -11.75
CA GLY A 137 13.47 -17.02 -12.16
C GLY A 137 14.87 -16.85 -12.80
N THR A 138 15.70 -17.90 -12.72
CA THR A 138 17.07 -17.91 -13.22
C THR A 138 17.17 -17.69 -14.74
N ASP A 139 16.11 -17.99 -15.48
CA ASP A 139 15.97 -17.74 -16.92
C ASP A 139 16.05 -16.25 -17.29
N LEU A 140 15.63 -15.37 -16.38
CA LEU A 140 15.66 -13.92 -16.58
C LEU A 140 16.97 -13.26 -16.09
N HIS A 141 17.76 -13.93 -15.25
CA HIS A 141 18.93 -13.35 -14.60
C HIS A 141 20.00 -12.84 -15.58
N GLN A 142 20.21 -13.56 -16.67
CA GLN A 142 21.21 -13.22 -17.70
C GLN A 142 20.63 -12.33 -18.81
N GLY A 143 19.32 -12.13 -18.83
CA GLY A 143 18.64 -11.31 -19.82
C GLY A 143 18.66 -9.81 -19.50
N PRO A 144 18.26 -8.96 -20.46
CA PRO A 144 18.14 -7.52 -20.25
C PRO A 144 16.90 -7.19 -19.39
N MET A 145 16.94 -6.06 -18.69
CA MET A 145 15.80 -5.55 -17.91
C MET A 145 14.52 -5.36 -18.74
N SER A 146 14.67 -5.04 -20.03
CA SER A 146 13.55 -4.91 -20.97
C SER A 146 12.73 -6.19 -21.14
N ALA A 147 13.34 -7.37 -20.93
CA ALA A 147 12.66 -8.66 -20.98
C ALA A 147 11.82 -8.96 -19.73
N VAL A 148 12.04 -8.22 -18.63
CA VAL A 148 11.32 -8.37 -17.39
C VAL A 148 9.98 -7.61 -17.46
N ALA A 149 8.88 -8.24 -17.06
CA ALA A 149 7.57 -7.59 -17.03
C ALA A 149 7.59 -6.35 -16.10
N PRO A 150 6.86 -5.27 -16.44
CA PRO A 150 6.92 -4.00 -15.69
C PRO A 150 6.77 -4.15 -14.18
N GLY A 151 5.75 -4.88 -13.70
CA GLY A 151 5.54 -5.11 -12.27
C GLY A 151 6.67 -5.91 -11.59
N TRP A 152 7.46 -6.68 -12.34
CA TRP A 152 8.58 -7.45 -11.83
C TRP A 152 9.88 -6.66 -11.82
N LYS A 153 9.99 -5.60 -12.61
CA LYS A 153 11.16 -4.68 -12.58
C LYS A 153 11.36 -4.06 -11.20
N LEU A 154 10.25 -3.73 -10.50
CA LEU A 154 10.33 -3.21 -9.12
C LEU A 154 10.97 -4.23 -8.15
N ARG A 155 10.77 -5.53 -8.36
CA ARG A 155 11.42 -6.58 -7.57
C ARG A 155 12.93 -6.61 -7.79
N VAL A 156 13.38 -6.40 -9.03
CA VAL A 156 14.81 -6.28 -9.34
C VAL A 156 15.41 -5.05 -8.67
N LEU A 157 14.71 -3.91 -8.69
CA LEU A 157 15.14 -2.69 -7.97
C LEU A 157 15.14 -2.86 -6.45
N LEU A 158 14.24 -3.68 -5.91
CA LEU A 158 14.25 -4.06 -4.50
C LEU A 158 15.49 -4.92 -4.19
N ALA A 159 15.80 -5.92 -5.03
CA ALA A 159 17.04 -6.69 -4.91
C ALA A 159 18.27 -5.79 -4.96
N GLN A 160 18.29 -4.79 -5.87
CA GLN A 160 19.35 -3.78 -5.97
C GLN A 160 19.53 -3.02 -4.64
N ALA A 161 18.44 -2.53 -4.03
CA ALA A 161 18.50 -1.81 -2.76
C ALA A 161 19.02 -2.66 -1.60
N LEU A 162 18.75 -3.97 -1.63
CA LEU A 162 19.14 -4.92 -0.60
C LEU A 162 20.54 -5.49 -0.79
N PHE A 163 21.09 -5.45 -2.00
CA PHE A 163 22.33 -6.12 -2.37
C PHE A 163 23.57 -5.58 -1.63
N SER A 164 23.64 -4.25 -1.43
CA SER A 164 24.78 -3.63 -0.76
C SER A 164 24.86 -3.88 0.74
N ASP A 165 23.85 -4.56 1.33
CA ASP A 165 23.69 -4.70 2.77
C ASP A 165 23.90 -3.36 3.52
N PRO A 166 23.05 -2.36 3.23
CA PRO A 166 23.26 -1.00 3.69
C PRO A 166 23.00 -0.87 5.20
N ASP A 167 23.70 0.09 5.85
CA ASP A 167 23.49 0.43 7.27
C ASP A 167 22.15 1.14 7.48
N ILE A 168 21.72 1.91 6.46
CA ILE A 168 20.42 2.59 6.43
C ILE A 168 19.67 2.18 5.16
N LEU A 169 18.42 1.74 5.31
CA LEU A 169 17.59 1.28 4.21
C LEU A 169 16.26 2.05 4.14
N LEU A 170 16.00 2.67 3.00
CA LEU A 170 14.77 3.41 2.74
C LEU A 170 13.91 2.64 1.72
N LEU A 171 12.73 2.19 2.16
CA LEU A 171 11.79 1.42 1.35
C LEU A 171 10.45 2.15 1.25
N ASP A 172 10.12 2.61 0.04
CA ASP A 172 8.81 3.23 -0.26
C ASP A 172 7.93 2.23 -1.01
N GLU A 173 6.91 1.72 -0.33
CA GLU A 173 5.96 0.70 -0.79
C GLU A 173 6.61 -0.58 -1.35
N PRO A 174 7.49 -1.26 -0.59
CA PRO A 174 8.21 -2.44 -1.07
C PRO A 174 7.32 -3.67 -1.29
N THR A 175 6.14 -3.70 -0.70
CA THR A 175 5.18 -4.81 -0.81
C THR A 175 4.30 -4.73 -2.06
N ASN A 176 4.31 -3.61 -2.77
CA ASN A 176 3.51 -3.44 -3.99
C ASN A 176 3.93 -4.45 -5.06
N ASN A 177 2.95 -5.07 -5.69
CA ASN A 177 3.13 -6.09 -6.75
C ASN A 177 3.86 -7.39 -6.28
N LEU A 178 4.00 -7.61 -4.98
CA LEU A 178 4.48 -8.87 -4.43
C LEU A 178 3.29 -9.78 -4.07
N ASP A 179 3.47 -11.08 -4.22
CA ASP A 179 2.51 -12.04 -3.70
C ASP A 179 2.78 -12.34 -2.21
N ILE A 180 1.81 -12.98 -1.55
CA ILE A 180 1.84 -13.26 -0.11
C ILE A 180 3.11 -14.00 0.32
N HIS A 181 3.60 -14.95 -0.48
CA HIS A 181 4.82 -15.71 -0.17
C HIS A 181 6.06 -14.84 -0.26
N THR A 182 6.14 -14.01 -1.31
CA THR A 182 7.26 -13.07 -1.50
C THR A 182 7.27 -11.99 -0.41
N ILE A 183 6.11 -11.49 0.04
CA ILE A 183 6.00 -10.53 1.16
C ILE A 183 6.51 -11.18 2.45
N SER A 184 6.15 -12.44 2.73
CA SER A 184 6.64 -13.16 3.89
C SER A 184 8.16 -13.33 3.86
N TRP A 185 8.70 -13.78 2.74
CA TRP A 185 10.14 -13.91 2.54
C TRP A 185 10.88 -12.57 2.73
N LEU A 186 10.33 -11.48 2.19
CA LEU A 186 10.89 -10.14 2.37
C LEU A 186 10.91 -9.74 3.84
N GLY A 187 9.82 -9.99 4.57
CA GLY A 187 9.73 -9.72 6.00
C GLY A 187 10.79 -10.47 6.81
N ASP A 188 10.95 -11.76 6.55
CA ASP A 188 11.96 -12.60 7.23
C ASP A 188 13.38 -12.10 6.94
N MET A 189 13.65 -11.75 5.68
CA MET A 189 14.94 -11.24 5.26
C MET A 189 15.27 -9.89 5.89
N LEU A 190 14.30 -8.97 5.99
CA LEU A 190 14.49 -7.67 6.67
C LEU A 190 14.68 -7.85 8.18
N ASN A 191 14.01 -8.81 8.80
CA ASN A 191 14.14 -9.10 10.24
C ASN A 191 15.52 -9.65 10.62
N GLN A 192 16.21 -10.30 9.68
CA GLN A 192 17.57 -10.83 9.90
C GLN A 192 18.65 -9.74 9.82
N ARG A 193 18.32 -8.55 9.32
CA ARG A 193 19.28 -7.46 9.13
C ARG A 193 19.31 -6.53 10.35
N ASN A 194 20.48 -5.99 10.63
CA ASN A 194 20.70 -4.99 11.68
C ASN A 194 20.65 -3.55 11.16
N SER A 195 20.25 -3.34 9.92
CA SER A 195 20.14 -2.01 9.31
C SER A 195 19.06 -1.16 9.99
N THR A 196 19.29 0.14 10.08
CA THR A 196 18.22 1.12 10.39
C THR A 196 17.31 1.24 9.18
N MET A 197 16.03 0.97 9.34
CA MET A 197 15.10 0.96 8.20
C MET A 197 14.00 1.99 8.38
N ILE A 198 13.65 2.67 7.29
CA ILE A 198 12.44 3.50 7.22
C ILE A 198 11.60 2.97 6.07
N ILE A 199 10.40 2.49 6.40
CA ILE A 199 9.54 1.72 5.50
C ILE A 199 8.19 2.44 5.41
N ILE A 200 7.78 2.79 4.20
CA ILE A 200 6.39 3.16 3.92
C ILE A 200 5.71 1.91 3.38
N SER A 201 4.63 1.48 3.99
CA SER A 201 3.78 0.41 3.46
C SER A 201 2.34 0.61 3.92
N HIS A 202 1.40 0.15 3.11
CA HIS A 202 -0.02 0.07 3.44
C HIS A 202 -0.44 -1.34 3.88
N ASP A 203 0.48 -2.29 3.88
CA ASP A 203 0.28 -3.65 4.41
C ASP A 203 0.53 -3.68 5.92
N ARG A 204 -0.57 -3.80 6.70
CA ARG A 204 -0.52 -3.84 8.17
C ARG A 204 0.22 -5.06 8.69
N HIS A 205 -0.02 -6.23 8.09
CA HIS A 205 0.62 -7.47 8.50
C HIS A 205 2.15 -7.36 8.33
N PHE A 206 2.59 -6.82 7.21
CA PHE A 206 4.01 -6.57 6.95
C PHE A 206 4.60 -5.58 7.96
N LEU A 207 3.94 -4.44 8.23
CA LEU A 207 4.40 -3.48 9.24
C LEU A 207 4.47 -4.10 10.64
N ASN A 208 3.49 -4.93 11.03
CA ASN A 208 3.48 -5.62 12.31
C ASN A 208 4.62 -6.63 12.45
N SER A 209 4.96 -7.33 11.35
CA SER A 209 6.01 -8.35 11.35
C SER A 209 7.43 -7.78 11.31
N VAL A 210 7.62 -6.59 10.72
CA VAL A 210 8.95 -6.02 10.48
C VAL A 210 9.27 -4.85 11.41
N CYS A 211 8.32 -3.93 11.67
CA CYS A 211 8.63 -2.68 12.34
C CYS A 211 8.78 -2.83 13.87
N THR A 212 9.78 -2.15 14.42
CA THR A 212 9.99 -2.00 15.87
C THR A 212 9.46 -0.67 16.39
N HIS A 213 9.23 0.30 15.51
CA HIS A 213 8.72 1.62 15.80
C HIS A 213 7.79 2.07 14.69
N VAL A 214 6.84 2.94 15.03
CA VAL A 214 5.97 3.61 14.06
C VAL A 214 6.22 5.10 14.10
N ALA A 215 6.53 5.69 12.94
CA ALA A 215 6.68 7.11 12.73
C ALA A 215 5.41 7.65 12.06
N ASP A 216 4.58 8.35 12.83
CA ASP A 216 3.29 8.88 12.38
C ASP A 216 3.43 10.32 11.89
N MET A 217 3.18 10.52 10.60
CA MET A 217 3.18 11.83 9.95
C MET A 217 1.75 12.36 9.86
N ASP A 218 1.40 13.24 10.80
CA ASP A 218 0.09 13.88 10.85
C ASP A 218 0.20 15.39 11.10
N TYR A 219 -0.67 16.19 10.50
CA TYR A 219 -0.67 17.67 10.59
C TYR A 219 0.67 18.33 10.24
N GLY A 220 1.44 17.75 9.34
CA GLY A 220 2.74 18.28 8.94
C GLY A 220 3.83 18.14 10.01
N THR A 221 3.60 17.31 11.03
CA THR A 221 4.56 16.94 12.07
C THR A 221 4.84 15.45 12.05
N LEU A 222 5.92 15.01 12.67
CA LEU A 222 6.28 13.60 12.79
C LEU A 222 6.40 13.22 14.26
N LYS A 223 5.71 12.12 14.64
CA LYS A 223 5.83 11.54 15.99
C LYS A 223 6.23 10.09 15.89
N VAL A 224 7.17 9.66 16.72
CA VAL A 224 7.64 8.28 16.77
C VAL A 224 7.07 7.59 18.01
N TYR A 225 6.53 6.40 17.79
CA TYR A 225 5.98 5.51 18.81
C TYR A 225 6.80 4.23 18.82
N PRO A 226 7.20 3.72 20.00
CA PRO A 226 7.80 2.40 20.11
C PRO A 226 6.74 1.30 19.91
N GLY A 227 7.18 0.15 19.40
CA GLY A 227 6.29 -0.97 19.10
C GLY A 227 5.91 -1.07 17.64
N ASN A 228 5.14 -2.09 17.32
CA ASN A 228 4.63 -2.34 15.97
C ASN A 228 3.38 -1.49 15.65
N TYR A 229 2.71 -1.76 14.54
CA TYR A 229 1.53 -1.00 14.13
C TYR A 229 0.35 -1.17 15.10
N ASP A 230 0.14 -2.35 15.66
CA ASP A 230 -0.95 -2.60 16.62
C ASP A 230 -0.70 -1.88 17.95
N ASP A 231 0.54 -1.92 18.46
CA ASP A 231 0.96 -1.15 19.64
C ASP A 231 0.73 0.36 19.43
N TYR A 232 1.06 0.87 18.24
CA TYR A 232 0.79 2.26 17.87
C TYR A 232 -0.71 2.57 17.87
N MET A 233 -1.54 1.71 17.30
CA MET A 233 -3.01 1.92 17.25
C MET A 233 -3.60 1.99 18.65
N GLU A 234 -3.15 1.13 19.56
CA GLU A 234 -3.57 1.18 20.96
C GLU A 234 -3.10 2.47 21.64
N ALA A 235 -1.82 2.80 21.55
CA ALA A 235 -1.24 4.00 22.17
C ALA A 235 -1.86 5.29 21.63
N SER A 236 -2.07 5.41 20.32
CA SER A 236 -2.67 6.59 19.69
C SER A 236 -4.14 6.75 20.06
N THR A 237 -4.88 5.64 20.15
CA THR A 237 -6.29 5.64 20.59
C THR A 237 -6.42 6.05 22.04
N GLN A 238 -5.56 5.52 22.93
CA GLN A 238 -5.53 5.92 24.34
C GLN A 238 -5.18 7.39 24.51
N ALA A 239 -4.15 7.88 23.82
CA ALA A 239 -3.74 9.29 23.85
C ALA A 239 -4.89 10.22 23.41
N ARG A 240 -5.61 9.84 22.34
CA ARG A 240 -6.77 10.57 21.82
C ARG A 240 -7.92 10.61 22.84
N ASN A 241 -8.26 9.48 23.43
CA ASN A 241 -9.30 9.38 24.43
C ASN A 241 -8.96 10.21 25.68
N GLN A 242 -7.72 10.18 26.12
CA GLN A 242 -7.21 11.00 27.24
C GLN A 242 -7.32 12.49 26.93
N GLN A 243 -6.93 12.91 25.72
CA GLN A 243 -7.02 14.32 25.30
C GLN A 243 -8.49 14.79 25.24
N LEU A 244 -9.40 13.96 24.70
CA LEU A 244 -10.85 14.24 24.68
C LEU A 244 -11.40 14.42 26.10
N ALA A 245 -11.04 13.51 27.02
CA ALA A 245 -11.46 13.59 28.43
C ALA A 245 -10.90 14.85 29.11
N ASN A 246 -9.64 15.20 28.88
CA ASN A 246 -9.02 16.39 29.42
C ASN A 246 -9.69 17.67 28.88
N ASN A 247 -9.96 17.72 27.57
CA ASN A 247 -10.67 18.85 26.96
C ASN A 247 -12.10 18.99 27.47
N ALA A 248 -12.82 17.90 27.70
CA ALA A 248 -14.17 17.91 28.28
C ALA A 248 -14.13 18.52 29.70
N LYS A 249 -13.21 18.06 30.56
CA LYS A 249 -12.99 18.61 31.91
C LYS A 249 -12.58 20.10 31.87
N ALA A 250 -11.71 20.48 30.94
CA ALA A 250 -11.29 21.87 30.78
C ALA A 250 -12.46 22.77 30.36
N LYS A 251 -13.31 22.32 29.40
CA LYS A 251 -14.52 23.04 28.97
C LYS A 251 -15.52 23.21 30.11
N GLU A 252 -15.77 22.16 30.88
CA GLU A 252 -16.65 22.21 32.07
C GLU A 252 -16.11 23.23 33.08
N LYS A 253 -14.82 23.17 33.37
CA LYS A 253 -14.18 24.13 34.31
C LYS A 253 -14.25 25.56 33.82
N VAL A 254 -14.05 25.80 32.53
CA VAL A 254 -14.19 27.14 31.92
C VAL A 254 -15.64 27.61 32.04
N ALA A 255 -16.63 26.75 31.79
CA ALA A 255 -18.03 27.10 31.92
C ALA A 255 -18.42 27.48 33.34
N GLU A 256 -17.98 26.71 34.37
CA GLU A 256 -18.18 27.04 35.79
C GLU A 256 -17.60 28.40 36.16
N LEU A 257 -16.35 28.64 35.73
CA LEU A 257 -15.66 29.91 36.01
C LEU A 257 -16.32 31.10 35.28
N GLN A 258 -16.76 30.92 34.05
CA GLN A 258 -17.52 31.93 33.30
C GLN A 258 -18.86 32.27 33.96
N ASP A 259 -19.61 31.27 34.43
CA ASP A 259 -20.86 31.48 35.14
C ASP A 259 -20.62 32.26 36.44
N PHE A 260 -19.58 31.94 37.20
CA PHE A 260 -19.21 32.70 38.38
C PHE A 260 -18.85 34.15 38.04
N VAL A 261 -18.02 34.39 37.02
CA VAL A 261 -17.65 35.73 36.55
C VAL A 261 -18.89 36.52 36.15
N ARG A 262 -19.80 35.92 35.38
CA ARG A 262 -21.08 36.53 34.94
C ARG A 262 -21.97 36.94 36.10
N ARG A 263 -22.10 36.08 37.15
CA ARG A 263 -22.99 36.35 38.31
C ARG A 263 -22.41 37.42 39.27
N PHE A 264 -21.11 37.52 39.37
CA PHE A 264 -20.45 38.33 40.44
C PHE A 264 -19.58 39.48 39.93
N SER A 265 -19.41 39.71 38.61
CA SER A 265 -18.66 40.81 38.05
C SER A 265 -19.11 42.20 38.48
N ALA A 266 -20.42 42.40 38.65
CA ALA A 266 -21.05 43.66 39.09
C ALA A 266 -21.05 43.86 40.62
N ASN A 267 -20.71 42.85 41.41
CA ASN A 267 -20.78 42.89 42.87
C ASN A 267 -19.44 43.41 43.46
N LYS A 268 -19.43 44.60 44.04
CA LYS A 268 -18.23 45.26 44.58
C LYS A 268 -17.41 44.38 45.57
N SER A 269 -18.07 43.59 46.43
CA SER A 269 -17.39 42.72 47.42
C SER A 269 -16.73 41.49 46.78
N LYS A 270 -17.25 41.02 45.64
CA LYS A 270 -16.75 39.82 44.94
C LYS A 270 -16.00 40.11 43.63
N ALA A 271 -15.94 41.37 43.22
CA ALA A 271 -15.27 41.79 41.96
C ALA A 271 -13.83 41.29 41.87
N ARG A 272 -13.05 41.34 42.98
CA ARG A 272 -11.65 40.85 43.02
C ARG A 272 -11.56 39.35 42.78
N GLN A 273 -12.54 38.57 43.30
CA GLN A 273 -12.61 37.12 43.03
C GLN A 273 -13.04 36.82 41.61
N ALA A 274 -13.96 37.60 41.03
CA ALA A 274 -14.37 37.46 39.63
C ALA A 274 -13.19 37.75 38.69
N THR A 275 -12.39 38.79 38.94
CA THR A 275 -11.16 39.11 38.18
C THR A 275 -10.12 37.99 38.29
N SER A 276 -9.92 37.44 39.51
CA SER A 276 -9.00 36.29 39.67
C SER A 276 -9.42 35.07 38.87
N ARG A 277 -10.72 34.77 38.84
CA ARG A 277 -11.27 33.64 38.05
C ARG A 277 -11.25 33.89 36.54
N ALA A 278 -11.44 35.13 36.10
CA ALA A 278 -11.25 35.50 34.70
C ALA A 278 -9.80 35.24 34.26
N LYS A 279 -8.80 35.58 35.07
CA LYS A 279 -7.40 35.25 34.80
C LYS A 279 -7.11 33.74 34.84
N GLN A 280 -7.88 32.96 35.60
CA GLN A 280 -7.79 31.49 35.56
C GLN A 280 -8.32 30.93 34.24
N ILE A 281 -9.41 31.49 33.69
CA ILE A 281 -9.94 31.10 32.37
C ILE A 281 -8.87 31.32 31.29
N GLU A 282 -8.19 32.45 31.28
CA GLU A 282 -7.11 32.76 30.31
C GLU A 282 -5.93 31.76 30.38
N LYS A 283 -5.70 31.16 31.56
CA LYS A 283 -4.63 30.18 31.78
C LYS A 283 -5.01 28.76 31.40
N ILE A 284 -6.32 28.46 31.31
CA ILE A 284 -6.81 27.14 30.90
C ILE A 284 -6.65 27.04 29.38
N LYS A 285 -5.63 26.33 28.94
CA LYS A 285 -5.45 25.97 27.52
C LYS A 285 -6.39 24.80 27.21
N ILE A 286 -7.42 25.07 26.44
CA ILE A 286 -8.16 24.01 25.74
C ILE A 286 -7.36 23.77 24.48
N GLU A 287 -6.71 22.61 24.39
CA GLU A 287 -6.04 22.23 23.14
C GLU A 287 -7.11 22.07 22.08
N GLU A 288 -7.00 22.85 21.01
CA GLU A 288 -7.88 22.67 19.85
C GLU A 288 -7.70 21.25 19.33
N PHE A 289 -8.76 20.47 19.41
CA PHE A 289 -8.80 19.16 18.80
C PHE A 289 -8.85 19.36 17.28
N LYS A 290 -7.68 19.28 16.64
CA LYS A 290 -7.65 19.15 15.19
C LYS A 290 -8.16 17.74 14.88
N PRO A 291 -9.29 17.58 14.17
CA PRO A 291 -9.72 16.26 13.74
C PRO A 291 -8.61 15.66 12.88
N SER A 292 -8.24 14.39 13.09
CA SER A 292 -7.14 13.76 12.34
C SER A 292 -7.20 14.12 10.87
N SER A 293 -6.06 14.40 10.24
CA SER A 293 -5.97 14.60 8.79
C SER A 293 -6.35 13.33 8.02
N ARG A 294 -6.40 12.19 8.73
CA ARG A 294 -6.89 10.92 8.21
C ARG A 294 -8.40 10.97 8.10
N ALA A 295 -8.87 10.98 6.88
CA ALA A 295 -10.29 10.94 6.58
C ALA A 295 -10.64 9.54 6.07
N TYR A 296 -11.63 8.92 6.71
CA TYR A 296 -12.13 7.60 6.32
C TYR A 296 -13.26 7.79 5.31
N PRO A 297 -13.16 7.27 4.09
CA PRO A 297 -14.28 7.28 3.16
C PRO A 297 -15.40 6.40 3.73
N PHE A 298 -16.63 6.81 3.57
CA PHE A 298 -17.78 6.01 3.98
C PHE A 298 -18.27 5.17 2.82
N VAL A 299 -17.87 3.90 2.80
CA VAL A 299 -18.27 2.92 1.79
C VAL A 299 -19.39 2.04 2.34
N ARG A 300 -20.41 1.77 1.54
CA ARG A 300 -21.49 0.84 1.88
C ARG A 300 -22.06 0.22 0.61
N PHE A 301 -21.97 -1.08 0.51
CA PHE A 301 -22.54 -1.83 -0.60
C PHE A 301 -23.90 -2.40 -0.23
N GLU A 302 -24.89 -2.21 -1.08
CA GLU A 302 -26.24 -2.72 -0.90
C GLU A 302 -26.71 -3.36 -2.21
N GLY A 303 -27.15 -4.62 -2.14
CA GLY A 303 -27.75 -5.30 -3.28
C GLY A 303 -29.23 -4.96 -3.42
N GLU A 304 -29.67 -4.66 -4.64
CA GLU A 304 -31.09 -4.37 -4.91
C GLU A 304 -31.99 -5.60 -4.77
N LYS A 305 -31.48 -6.76 -5.22
CA LYS A 305 -32.21 -8.04 -5.16
C LYS A 305 -31.43 -9.05 -4.33
N LYS A 306 -32.14 -9.88 -3.57
CA LYS A 306 -31.52 -10.98 -2.83
C LYS A 306 -31.34 -12.18 -3.76
N LEU A 307 -30.20 -12.84 -3.65
CA LEU A 307 -29.97 -14.18 -4.17
C LEU A 307 -30.50 -15.20 -3.15
N HIS A 308 -31.10 -16.29 -3.63
CA HIS A 308 -31.71 -17.28 -2.74
C HIS A 308 -30.76 -18.43 -2.42
N ARG A 309 -30.18 -19.06 -3.40
CA ARG A 309 -29.32 -20.23 -3.19
C ARG A 309 -28.01 -20.15 -4.00
N LEU A 310 -28.10 -19.94 -5.28
CA LEU A 310 -26.97 -19.92 -6.21
C LEU A 310 -26.69 -18.50 -6.65
N ALA A 311 -25.42 -18.14 -6.75
CA ALA A 311 -24.95 -16.90 -7.37
C ALA A 311 -24.46 -17.17 -8.79
N VAL A 312 -23.50 -18.07 -8.95
CA VAL A 312 -22.91 -18.43 -10.24
C VAL A 312 -22.49 -19.90 -10.23
N GLU A 313 -22.63 -20.56 -11.38
CA GLU A 313 -22.17 -21.91 -11.65
C GLU A 313 -21.25 -21.88 -12.88
N THR A 314 -20.10 -22.52 -12.77
CA THR A 314 -19.18 -22.68 -13.88
C THR A 314 -18.95 -24.15 -14.18
N GLU A 315 -18.87 -24.52 -15.46
CA GLU A 315 -18.64 -25.89 -15.89
C GLU A 315 -17.52 -25.94 -16.92
N GLY A 316 -16.44 -26.66 -16.58
CA GLY A 316 -15.35 -27.00 -17.49
C GLY A 316 -14.55 -25.82 -18.03
N LEU A 317 -14.42 -24.73 -17.25
CA LEU A 317 -13.66 -23.55 -17.69
C LEU A 317 -12.19 -23.91 -17.93
N SER A 318 -11.66 -23.48 -19.07
CA SER A 318 -10.24 -23.60 -19.38
C SER A 318 -9.77 -22.32 -20.04
N LYS A 319 -8.55 -21.89 -19.75
CA LYS A 319 -7.93 -20.70 -20.35
C LYS A 319 -6.45 -20.92 -20.56
N SER A 320 -5.99 -20.54 -21.75
CA SER A 320 -4.59 -20.58 -22.14
C SER A 320 -4.21 -19.28 -22.83
N TYR A 321 -2.98 -18.86 -22.62
CA TYR A 321 -2.25 -17.89 -23.43
C TYR A 321 -1.02 -18.62 -24.02
N ASP A 322 0.17 -18.14 -23.79
CA ASP A 322 1.41 -18.84 -24.16
C ASP A 322 1.57 -20.16 -23.39
N ARG A 323 0.95 -20.23 -22.21
CA ARG A 323 0.85 -21.44 -21.39
C ARG A 323 -0.60 -21.67 -20.94
N GLN A 324 -0.91 -22.90 -20.55
CA GLN A 324 -2.19 -23.20 -19.93
C GLN A 324 -2.22 -22.66 -18.49
N LEU A 325 -3.20 -21.80 -18.17
CA LEU A 325 -3.38 -21.26 -16.83
C LEU A 325 -4.22 -22.17 -15.93
N PHE A 326 -5.35 -22.64 -16.47
CA PHE A 326 -6.20 -23.64 -15.80
C PHE A 326 -6.98 -24.46 -16.82
N LYS A 327 -7.37 -25.65 -16.42
CA LYS A 327 -8.08 -26.60 -17.29
C LYS A 327 -9.23 -27.26 -16.55
N ASN A 328 -10.40 -27.35 -17.22
CA ASN A 328 -11.60 -28.06 -16.76
C ASN A 328 -12.01 -27.64 -15.33
N PHE A 329 -11.92 -26.36 -15.02
CA PHE A 329 -12.31 -25.82 -13.71
C PHE A 329 -13.83 -25.66 -13.63
N SER A 330 -14.41 -26.20 -12.57
CA SER A 330 -15.86 -26.12 -12.32
C SER A 330 -16.06 -25.73 -10.86
N ILE A 331 -16.91 -24.76 -10.61
CA ILE A 331 -17.27 -24.34 -9.26
C ILE A 331 -18.74 -23.92 -9.22
N MET A 332 -19.36 -24.20 -8.08
CA MET A 332 -20.67 -23.69 -7.71
C MET A 332 -20.47 -22.70 -6.56
N VAL A 333 -20.96 -21.48 -6.73
CA VAL A 333 -20.87 -20.40 -5.73
C VAL A 333 -22.26 -20.11 -5.21
N GLU A 334 -22.42 -20.25 -3.91
CA GLU A 334 -23.70 -19.99 -3.24
C GLU A 334 -23.87 -18.50 -2.89
N ALA A 335 -25.11 -18.12 -2.65
CA ALA A 335 -25.45 -16.77 -2.23
C ALA A 335 -24.84 -16.45 -0.85
N GLY A 336 -24.10 -15.35 -0.74
CA GLY A 336 -23.44 -14.91 0.49
C GLY A 336 -22.07 -15.54 0.73
N GLU A 337 -21.57 -16.44 -0.11
CA GLU A 337 -20.19 -16.93 -0.02
C GLU A 337 -19.18 -15.80 -0.28
N ARG A 338 -18.04 -15.90 0.39
CA ARG A 338 -16.91 -14.99 0.28
C ARG A 338 -15.68 -15.76 -0.11
N ILE A 339 -15.35 -15.71 -1.39
CA ILE A 339 -14.30 -16.53 -2.01
C ILE A 339 -13.09 -15.65 -2.27
N ALA A 340 -11.95 -15.99 -1.66
CA ALA A 340 -10.67 -15.39 -2.00
C ALA A 340 -9.92 -16.28 -3.00
N ILE A 341 -9.42 -15.68 -4.07
CA ILE A 341 -8.54 -16.33 -5.06
C ILE A 341 -7.11 -15.91 -4.75
N ILE A 342 -6.27 -16.86 -4.37
CA ILE A 342 -4.88 -16.64 -4.00
C ILE A 342 -3.93 -17.46 -4.90
N GLY A 343 -2.63 -17.21 -4.80
CA GLY A 343 -1.59 -17.92 -5.55
C GLY A 343 -0.46 -16.99 -5.99
N ALA A 344 0.60 -17.56 -6.56
CA ALA A 344 1.75 -16.82 -7.04
C ALA A 344 1.39 -15.78 -8.11
N ASN A 345 2.27 -14.79 -8.29
CA ASN A 345 2.08 -13.81 -9.36
C ASN A 345 2.22 -14.49 -10.73
N GLY A 346 1.31 -14.12 -11.65
CA GLY A 346 1.24 -14.75 -12.96
C GLY A 346 0.57 -16.14 -12.98
N ALA A 347 0.07 -16.66 -11.84
CA ALA A 347 -0.64 -17.94 -11.80
C ALA A 347 -1.99 -17.92 -12.51
N GLY A 348 -2.53 -16.73 -12.83
CA GLY A 348 -3.82 -16.61 -13.55
C GLY A 348 -5.00 -16.20 -12.68
N LYS A 349 -4.77 -15.63 -11.48
CA LYS A 349 -5.84 -15.19 -10.55
C LYS A 349 -6.84 -14.23 -11.18
N THR A 350 -6.35 -13.11 -11.72
CA THR A 350 -7.13 -12.12 -12.48
C THR A 350 -7.88 -12.77 -13.64
N THR A 351 -7.21 -13.66 -14.37
CA THR A 351 -7.81 -14.37 -15.51
C THR A 351 -8.95 -15.28 -15.07
N LEU A 352 -8.78 -16.03 -13.97
CA LEU A 352 -9.83 -16.88 -13.41
C LEU A 352 -11.03 -16.04 -12.96
N LEU A 353 -10.80 -14.97 -12.19
CA LEU A 353 -11.85 -14.04 -11.74
C LEU A 353 -12.62 -13.46 -12.94
N ARG A 354 -11.91 -13.03 -13.98
CA ARG A 354 -12.52 -12.48 -15.20
C ARG A 354 -13.29 -13.54 -15.99
N CYS A 355 -12.80 -14.77 -16.10
CA CYS A 355 -13.53 -15.87 -16.76
C CYS A 355 -14.79 -16.28 -15.98
N ILE A 356 -14.79 -16.22 -14.63
CA ILE A 356 -16.00 -16.40 -13.83
C ILE A 356 -17.01 -15.28 -14.11
N GLY A 357 -16.54 -14.04 -14.26
CA GLY A 357 -17.38 -12.89 -14.61
C GLY A 357 -17.96 -12.97 -16.02
N SER A 358 -17.22 -13.57 -16.96
CA SER A 358 -17.48 -13.63 -18.40
C SER A 358 -17.47 -12.28 -19.12
N ALA A 359 -17.41 -12.30 -20.46
CA ALA A 359 -17.22 -11.11 -21.28
C ALA A 359 -18.22 -9.97 -21.05
N PRO A 360 -19.52 -10.22 -20.81
CA PRO A 360 -20.47 -9.13 -20.56
C PRO A 360 -20.16 -8.28 -19.32
N ILE A 361 -19.41 -8.84 -18.33
CA ILE A 361 -19.12 -8.19 -17.05
C ILE A 361 -17.66 -7.73 -16.99
N THR A 362 -16.73 -8.59 -17.39
CA THR A 362 -15.28 -8.41 -17.21
C THR A 362 -14.51 -8.24 -18.52
N GLY A 363 -15.18 -8.37 -19.67
CA GLY A 363 -14.55 -8.28 -20.98
C GLY A 363 -13.72 -9.51 -21.38
N LEU A 364 -13.81 -10.65 -20.64
CA LEU A 364 -13.03 -11.86 -20.94
C LEU A 364 -13.85 -13.13 -20.76
N ASP A 365 -13.83 -14.00 -21.80
CA ASP A 365 -14.38 -15.35 -21.72
C ASP A 365 -13.27 -16.41 -21.58
N ALA A 366 -13.62 -17.54 -21.00
CA ALA A 366 -12.81 -18.74 -21.06
C ALA A 366 -12.75 -19.31 -22.50
N ASP A 367 -11.70 -20.05 -22.82
CA ASP A 367 -11.56 -20.70 -24.16
C ASP A 367 -12.55 -21.84 -24.31
N THR A 368 -12.84 -22.54 -23.21
CA THR A 368 -13.84 -23.62 -23.16
C THR A 368 -14.62 -23.55 -21.84
N GLY A 369 -15.76 -24.22 -21.83
CA GLY A 369 -16.65 -24.25 -20.67
C GLY A 369 -17.76 -23.21 -20.75
N ARG A 370 -18.53 -23.10 -19.68
CA ARG A 370 -19.62 -22.13 -19.61
C ARG A 370 -19.79 -21.57 -18.21
N VAL A 371 -20.31 -20.34 -18.14
CA VAL A 371 -20.70 -19.66 -16.91
C VAL A 371 -22.19 -19.43 -16.92
N LYS A 372 -22.86 -19.75 -15.84
CA LYS A 372 -24.29 -19.53 -15.66
C LYS A 372 -24.55 -18.75 -14.41
N TRP A 373 -24.97 -17.52 -14.56
CA TRP A 373 -25.43 -16.66 -13.49
C TRP A 373 -26.86 -16.99 -13.07
N ALA A 374 -27.17 -16.82 -11.78
CA ALA A 374 -28.56 -16.88 -11.32
C ALA A 374 -29.38 -15.75 -11.98
N GLU A 375 -30.68 -16.00 -12.21
CA GLU A 375 -31.58 -15.06 -12.90
C GLU A 375 -31.60 -13.64 -12.26
N ASN A 376 -31.52 -13.57 -10.93
CA ASN A 376 -31.49 -12.30 -10.20
C ASN A 376 -30.07 -11.81 -9.85
N ALA A 377 -29.03 -12.43 -10.40
CA ALA A 377 -27.67 -11.99 -10.17
C ALA A 377 -27.41 -10.66 -10.87
N ASN A 378 -26.87 -9.72 -10.12
CA ASN A 378 -26.40 -8.41 -10.62
C ASN A 378 -24.93 -8.25 -10.22
N PRO A 379 -23.98 -8.85 -10.97
CA PRO A 379 -22.57 -8.76 -10.65
C PRO A 379 -21.98 -7.40 -10.98
N GLY A 380 -21.17 -6.87 -10.07
CA GLY A 380 -20.32 -5.70 -10.26
C GLY A 380 -18.86 -6.10 -10.29
N TYR A 381 -18.07 -5.49 -11.15
CA TYR A 381 -16.65 -5.77 -11.32
C TYR A 381 -15.77 -4.55 -11.06
N MET A 382 -14.72 -4.76 -10.30
CA MET A 382 -13.63 -3.81 -10.10
C MET A 382 -12.34 -4.40 -10.66
N PRO A 383 -11.78 -3.84 -11.75
CA PRO A 383 -10.52 -4.31 -12.33
C PRO A 383 -9.33 -3.90 -11.47
N GLN A 384 -8.21 -4.62 -11.59
CA GLN A 384 -6.94 -4.30 -10.94
C GLN A 384 -6.41 -2.92 -11.39
N ASP A 385 -6.47 -2.62 -12.67
CA ASP A 385 -6.13 -1.30 -13.21
C ASP A 385 -7.38 -0.66 -13.86
N PRO A 386 -8.00 0.33 -13.21
CA PRO A 386 -9.15 1.03 -13.76
C PRO A 386 -8.79 2.17 -14.71
N THR A 387 -7.53 2.33 -15.12
CA THR A 387 -7.06 3.52 -15.87
C THR A 387 -7.84 3.75 -17.16
N GLU A 388 -8.21 2.69 -17.87
CA GLU A 388 -9.01 2.79 -19.10
C GLU A 388 -10.41 3.40 -18.87
N GLU A 389 -11.03 3.11 -17.72
CA GLU A 389 -12.34 3.66 -17.35
C GLU A 389 -12.30 5.19 -17.10
N PHE A 390 -11.12 5.70 -16.72
CA PHE A 390 -10.88 7.11 -16.45
C PHE A 390 -10.22 7.87 -17.61
N ALA A 391 -10.01 7.23 -18.76
CA ALA A 391 -9.45 7.86 -19.97
C ALA A 391 -10.50 8.73 -20.71
N THR A 392 -11.24 9.57 -19.97
CA THR A 392 -12.29 10.44 -20.48
C THR A 392 -12.13 11.87 -19.97
N ASP A 393 -12.70 12.83 -20.69
CA ASP A 393 -12.72 14.25 -20.31
C ASP A 393 -13.96 14.62 -19.46
N LEU A 394 -14.51 13.67 -18.73
CA LEU A 394 -15.62 13.93 -17.82
C LEU A 394 -15.10 14.42 -16.45
N ASN A 395 -15.88 15.27 -15.80
CA ASN A 395 -15.65 15.58 -14.38
C ASN A 395 -16.18 14.44 -13.49
N LEU A 396 -15.87 14.49 -12.19
CA LEU A 396 -16.25 13.42 -11.26
C LEU A 396 -17.76 13.21 -11.19
N THR A 397 -18.54 14.29 -11.22
CA THR A 397 -20.01 14.21 -11.13
C THR A 397 -20.59 13.56 -12.37
N ASP A 398 -20.16 14.00 -13.56
CA ASP A 398 -20.66 13.49 -14.83
C ASP A 398 -20.24 12.02 -15.04
N TRP A 399 -18.99 11.68 -14.65
CA TRP A 399 -18.52 10.30 -14.72
C TRP A 399 -19.32 9.38 -13.79
N MET A 400 -19.56 9.81 -12.56
CA MET A 400 -20.34 9.03 -11.58
C MET A 400 -21.81 8.91 -11.99
N GLY A 401 -22.35 9.96 -12.62
CA GLY A 401 -23.74 10.00 -13.12
C GLY A 401 -24.07 8.92 -14.15
N GLN A 402 -23.07 8.38 -14.87
CA GLN A 402 -23.29 7.28 -15.83
C GLN A 402 -23.78 5.98 -15.16
N TRP A 403 -23.55 5.82 -13.85
CA TRP A 403 -23.87 4.61 -13.11
C TRP A 403 -25.14 4.72 -12.27
N THR A 404 -25.85 5.86 -12.35
CA THR A 404 -27.13 6.06 -11.67
C THR A 404 -28.21 5.17 -12.27
N LYS A 405 -29.15 4.76 -11.41
CA LYS A 405 -30.35 3.99 -11.83
C LYS A 405 -31.56 4.90 -11.92
N GLU A 406 -32.63 4.39 -12.52
CA GLU A 406 -33.91 5.08 -12.57
C GLU A 406 -34.40 5.42 -11.16
N GLY A 407 -34.63 6.71 -10.90
CA GLY A 407 -35.02 7.24 -9.59
C GLY A 407 -33.86 7.84 -8.76
N ASP A 408 -32.62 7.67 -9.17
CA ASP A 408 -31.48 8.38 -8.56
C ASP A 408 -31.40 9.81 -9.16
N ASP A 409 -31.13 10.78 -8.31
CA ASP A 409 -31.00 12.20 -8.70
C ASP A 409 -29.53 12.67 -8.55
N ASP A 410 -29.24 13.89 -9.00
CA ASP A 410 -27.92 14.52 -8.85
C ASP A 410 -27.47 14.60 -7.38
N GLN A 411 -28.42 14.63 -6.45
CA GLN A 411 -28.12 14.66 -5.02
C GLN A 411 -27.57 13.32 -4.54
N ALA A 412 -28.03 12.18 -5.10
CA ALA A 412 -27.48 10.86 -4.81
C ALA A 412 -26.01 10.77 -5.24
N VAL A 413 -25.66 11.25 -6.44
CA VAL A 413 -24.28 11.31 -6.94
C VAL A 413 -23.41 12.17 -6.01
N ARG A 414 -23.85 13.39 -5.69
CA ARG A 414 -23.09 14.29 -4.79
C ARG A 414 -22.93 13.73 -3.38
N SER A 415 -23.95 13.03 -2.88
CA SER A 415 -23.89 12.36 -1.57
C SER A 415 -22.82 11.27 -1.56
N ILE A 416 -22.73 10.45 -2.62
CA ILE A 416 -21.72 9.42 -2.74
C ILE A 416 -20.32 10.02 -2.87
N LEU A 417 -20.13 11.02 -3.73
CA LEU A 417 -18.86 11.73 -3.87
C LEU A 417 -18.39 12.30 -2.52
N GLY A 418 -19.29 12.94 -1.77
CA GLY A 418 -18.98 13.47 -0.44
C GLY A 418 -18.59 12.38 0.56
N ARG A 419 -19.27 11.21 0.56
CA ARG A 419 -18.91 10.04 1.37
C ARG A 419 -17.52 9.49 1.01
N LEU A 420 -17.13 9.57 -0.25
CA LEU A 420 -15.83 9.15 -0.77
C LEU A 420 -14.75 10.23 -0.65
N LEU A 421 -15.02 11.28 0.11
CA LEU A 421 -14.11 12.39 0.41
C LEU A 421 -13.84 13.33 -0.78
N PHE A 422 -14.70 13.35 -1.78
CA PHE A 422 -14.67 14.36 -2.84
C PHE A 422 -15.64 15.48 -2.51
N GLY A 423 -15.12 16.65 -2.12
CA GLY A 423 -15.93 17.78 -1.68
C GLY A 423 -15.60 19.08 -2.40
N GLY A 424 -16.51 20.06 -2.30
CA GLY A 424 -16.30 21.41 -2.81
C GLY A 424 -15.97 21.46 -4.31
N ASP A 425 -14.84 22.07 -4.66
CA ASP A 425 -14.39 22.18 -6.05
C ASP A 425 -13.74 20.91 -6.62
N GLU A 426 -13.45 19.91 -5.81
CA GLU A 426 -12.86 18.66 -6.27
C GLU A 426 -13.76 17.89 -7.21
N VAL A 427 -15.07 17.96 -7.01
CA VAL A 427 -16.05 17.28 -7.88
C VAL A 427 -16.03 17.79 -9.34
N LYS A 428 -15.41 18.93 -9.57
CA LYS A 428 -15.23 19.53 -10.91
C LYS A 428 -13.95 19.09 -11.61
N LYS A 429 -13.02 18.39 -10.90
CA LYS A 429 -11.81 17.85 -11.50
C LYS A 429 -12.17 16.85 -12.60
N PHE A 430 -11.33 16.77 -13.63
CA PHE A 430 -11.46 15.72 -14.63
C PHE A 430 -10.97 14.38 -14.07
N VAL A 431 -11.68 13.29 -14.38
CA VAL A 431 -11.33 11.96 -13.86
C VAL A 431 -9.95 11.48 -14.31
N ARG A 432 -9.44 11.94 -15.44
CA ARG A 432 -8.10 11.57 -15.95
C ARG A 432 -6.94 12.06 -15.09
N VAL A 433 -7.13 13.09 -14.26
CA VAL A 433 -6.06 13.66 -13.40
C VAL A 433 -6.05 13.07 -12.00
N LEU A 434 -6.91 12.11 -11.71
CA LEU A 434 -7.01 11.47 -10.41
C LEU A 434 -5.79 10.58 -10.11
N SER A 435 -5.33 10.62 -8.88
CA SER A 435 -4.35 9.66 -8.35
C SER A 435 -4.92 8.24 -8.29
N GLY A 436 -4.06 7.22 -8.14
CA GLY A 436 -4.49 5.82 -8.03
C GLY A 436 -5.49 5.60 -6.91
N GLY A 437 -5.25 6.12 -5.71
CA GLY A 437 -6.19 6.03 -4.59
C GLY A 437 -7.51 6.78 -4.82
N GLU A 438 -7.49 7.94 -5.50
CA GLU A 438 -8.72 8.65 -5.89
C GLU A 438 -9.54 7.84 -6.92
N LYS A 439 -8.87 7.22 -7.91
CA LYS A 439 -9.52 6.32 -8.87
C LYS A 439 -10.16 5.12 -8.16
N GLY A 440 -9.45 4.49 -7.21
CA GLY A 440 -10.00 3.40 -6.40
C GLY A 440 -11.28 3.81 -5.65
N ARG A 441 -11.27 4.97 -4.97
CA ARG A 441 -12.47 5.49 -4.31
C ARG A 441 -13.62 5.75 -5.28
N MET A 442 -13.35 6.27 -6.48
CA MET A 442 -14.37 6.45 -7.53
C MET A 442 -14.96 5.10 -7.98
N MET A 443 -14.13 4.05 -8.09
CA MET A 443 -14.62 2.69 -8.39
C MET A 443 -15.55 2.17 -7.29
N TYR A 444 -15.27 2.45 -6.01
CA TYR A 444 -16.22 2.11 -4.94
C TYR A 444 -17.56 2.82 -5.13
N GLY A 445 -17.55 4.10 -5.52
CA GLY A 445 -18.77 4.85 -5.84
C GLY A 445 -19.59 4.24 -6.97
N LYS A 446 -18.91 3.81 -8.05
CA LYS A 446 -19.54 3.07 -9.16
C LYS A 446 -20.24 1.81 -8.65
N LEU A 447 -19.56 1.01 -7.84
CA LEU A 447 -20.14 -0.21 -7.27
C LEU A 447 -21.29 0.08 -6.29
N MET A 448 -21.21 1.16 -5.51
CA MET A 448 -22.29 1.59 -4.62
C MET A 448 -23.55 1.98 -5.39
N LEU A 449 -23.42 2.74 -6.49
CA LEU A 449 -24.54 3.12 -7.36
C LEU A 449 -25.14 1.93 -8.10
N GLY A 450 -24.30 0.98 -8.52
CA GLY A 450 -24.72 -0.24 -9.22
C GLY A 450 -25.60 -1.17 -8.41
N ARG A 451 -25.64 -1.03 -7.06
CA ARG A 451 -26.45 -1.85 -6.14
C ARG A 451 -26.36 -3.34 -6.44
N HIS A 452 -25.12 -3.79 -6.61
CA HIS A 452 -24.81 -5.17 -6.98
C HIS A 452 -25.06 -6.14 -5.83
N ASN A 453 -25.50 -7.36 -6.12
CA ASN A 453 -25.65 -8.45 -5.14
C ASN A 453 -24.54 -9.51 -5.26
N VAL A 454 -23.68 -9.37 -6.24
CA VAL A 454 -22.40 -10.08 -6.37
C VAL A 454 -21.31 -9.06 -6.67
N LEU A 455 -20.19 -9.15 -5.99
CA LEU A 455 -19.01 -8.31 -6.26
C LEU A 455 -17.83 -9.18 -6.68
N LEU A 456 -17.23 -8.81 -7.80
CA LEU A 456 -15.99 -9.36 -8.33
C LEU A 456 -14.90 -8.29 -8.18
N LEU A 457 -13.94 -8.49 -7.28
CA LEU A 457 -12.92 -7.50 -6.97
C LEU A 457 -11.52 -8.04 -7.28
N ASP A 458 -10.79 -7.33 -8.11
CA ASP A 458 -9.43 -7.70 -8.49
C ASP A 458 -8.43 -6.74 -7.86
N GLU A 459 -7.72 -7.19 -6.82
CA GLU A 459 -6.76 -6.41 -6.02
C GLU A 459 -7.32 -5.05 -5.54
N PRO A 460 -8.47 -5.03 -4.85
CA PRO A 460 -9.16 -3.79 -4.53
C PRO A 460 -8.43 -2.89 -3.53
N THR A 461 -7.40 -3.40 -2.87
CA THR A 461 -6.58 -2.68 -1.88
C THR A 461 -5.36 -1.99 -2.50
N ASN A 462 -5.01 -2.30 -3.76
CA ASN A 462 -3.84 -1.74 -4.42
C ASN A 462 -3.91 -0.21 -4.54
N HIS A 463 -2.80 0.46 -4.22
CA HIS A 463 -2.66 1.93 -4.25
C HIS A 463 -3.60 2.70 -3.31
N MET A 464 -4.29 2.01 -2.40
CA MET A 464 -5.17 2.63 -1.42
C MET A 464 -4.41 2.95 -0.14
N ASP A 465 -4.81 4.05 0.54
CA ASP A 465 -4.34 4.31 1.89
C ASP A 465 -5.02 3.37 2.91
N MET A 466 -4.38 3.24 4.06
CA MET A 466 -4.86 2.34 5.13
C MET A 466 -6.30 2.66 5.55
N GLU A 467 -6.66 3.95 5.59
CA GLU A 467 -7.99 4.42 5.95
C GLU A 467 -9.05 3.96 4.92
N SER A 468 -8.69 3.98 3.64
CA SER A 468 -9.58 3.50 2.55
C SER A 468 -9.69 1.98 2.55
N ILE A 469 -8.58 1.26 2.80
CA ILE A 469 -8.58 -0.22 2.94
C ILE A 469 -9.46 -0.64 4.11
N GLU A 470 -9.33 0.00 5.27
CA GLU A 470 -10.15 -0.30 6.44
C GLU A 470 -11.63 -0.02 6.20
N SER A 471 -11.94 1.11 5.55
CA SER A 471 -13.31 1.45 5.18
C SER A 471 -13.92 0.44 4.20
N LEU A 472 -13.14 -0.03 3.23
CA LEU A 472 -13.56 -1.09 2.31
C LEU A 472 -13.79 -2.40 3.06
N ASN A 473 -12.87 -2.80 3.95
CA ASN A 473 -12.97 -4.03 4.71
C ASN A 473 -14.25 -4.04 5.57
N ILE A 474 -14.51 -2.96 6.31
CA ILE A 474 -15.73 -2.79 7.10
C ILE A 474 -16.99 -2.84 6.21
N ALA A 475 -16.94 -2.24 5.02
CA ALA A 475 -18.07 -2.24 4.09
C ALA A 475 -18.36 -3.63 3.55
N LEU A 476 -17.33 -4.41 3.22
CA LEU A 476 -17.44 -5.78 2.70
C LEU A 476 -17.83 -6.77 3.81
N ASP A 477 -17.35 -6.58 5.03
CA ASP A 477 -17.78 -7.37 6.19
C ASP A 477 -19.30 -7.26 6.41
N LYS A 478 -19.86 -6.07 6.27
CA LYS A 478 -21.30 -5.81 6.41
C LYS A 478 -22.12 -6.11 5.14
N TYR A 479 -21.46 -6.39 4.02
CA TYR A 479 -22.13 -6.67 2.77
C TYR A 479 -22.79 -8.05 2.79
N ALA A 480 -24.09 -8.10 2.55
CA ALA A 480 -24.89 -9.33 2.59
C ALA A 480 -24.87 -10.14 1.26
N GLY A 481 -24.24 -9.62 0.21
CA GLY A 481 -24.14 -10.29 -1.09
C GLY A 481 -22.96 -11.26 -1.18
N THR A 482 -22.79 -11.86 -2.34
CA THR A 482 -21.70 -12.78 -2.65
C THR A 482 -20.46 -11.98 -3.05
N LEU A 483 -19.29 -12.41 -2.58
CA LEU A 483 -18.02 -11.78 -2.85
C LEU A 483 -17.03 -12.78 -3.44
N ILE A 484 -16.43 -12.46 -4.59
CA ILE A 484 -15.30 -13.21 -5.16
C ILE A 484 -14.20 -12.20 -5.41
N PHE A 485 -13.04 -12.41 -4.82
CA PHE A 485 -11.98 -11.40 -4.89
C PHE A 485 -10.59 -12.02 -4.98
N VAL A 486 -9.70 -11.28 -5.62
CA VAL A 486 -8.26 -11.52 -5.62
C VAL A 486 -7.64 -10.50 -4.69
N SER A 487 -6.79 -10.91 -3.77
CA SER A 487 -5.98 -9.99 -2.96
C SER A 487 -4.68 -10.64 -2.50
N HIS A 488 -3.65 -9.83 -2.37
CA HIS A 488 -2.37 -10.17 -1.74
C HIS A 488 -2.29 -9.69 -0.29
N ASP A 489 -3.26 -8.92 0.18
CA ASP A 489 -3.36 -8.45 1.55
C ASP A 489 -3.89 -9.58 2.46
N ARG A 490 -3.01 -10.12 3.32
CA ARG A 490 -3.34 -11.21 4.24
C ARG A 490 -4.46 -10.86 5.20
N GLU A 491 -4.44 -9.65 5.75
CA GLU A 491 -5.45 -9.21 6.71
C GLU A 491 -6.82 -9.10 6.04
N PHE A 492 -6.84 -8.57 4.80
CA PHE A 492 -8.04 -8.47 4.01
C PHE A 492 -8.62 -9.84 3.65
N VAL A 493 -7.77 -10.80 3.27
CA VAL A 493 -8.20 -12.19 3.01
C VAL A 493 -8.70 -12.86 4.29
N SER A 494 -7.96 -12.76 5.40
CA SER A 494 -8.29 -13.41 6.68
C SER A 494 -9.60 -12.88 7.27
N SER A 495 -9.88 -11.59 7.13
CA SER A 495 -11.08 -10.97 7.69
C SER A 495 -12.35 -11.28 6.90
N LEU A 496 -12.26 -11.55 5.60
CA LEU A 496 -13.42 -11.66 4.71
C LEU A 496 -13.69 -13.07 4.20
N ALA A 497 -12.64 -13.85 3.89
CA ALA A 497 -12.82 -15.10 3.18
C ALA A 497 -13.43 -16.20 4.04
N THR A 498 -14.43 -16.88 3.48
CA THR A 498 -15.04 -18.11 4.02
C THR A 498 -14.68 -19.34 3.18
N ARG A 499 -14.06 -19.12 2.02
CA ARG A 499 -13.61 -20.15 1.09
C ARG A 499 -12.39 -19.65 0.31
N ILE A 500 -11.41 -20.50 0.13
CA ILE A 500 -10.14 -20.16 -0.53
C ILE A 500 -9.98 -20.96 -1.82
N LEU A 501 -9.69 -20.27 -2.92
CA LEU A 501 -9.26 -20.89 -4.17
C LEU A 501 -7.78 -20.56 -4.38
N GLU A 502 -6.91 -21.56 -4.21
CA GLU A 502 -5.49 -21.36 -4.51
C GLU A 502 -5.16 -21.90 -5.89
N ILE A 503 -4.59 -21.04 -6.74
CA ILE A 503 -4.08 -21.45 -8.05
C ILE A 503 -2.63 -21.86 -7.92
N LYS A 504 -2.36 -23.16 -8.14
CA LYS A 504 -1.02 -23.75 -8.30
C LYS A 504 -0.74 -24.07 -9.77
N GLU A 505 0.49 -24.40 -10.10
CA GLU A 505 0.91 -24.62 -11.49
C GLU A 505 0.10 -25.69 -12.23
N ASP A 506 -0.33 -26.75 -11.52
CA ASP A 506 -0.98 -27.92 -12.08
C ASP A 506 -2.46 -28.04 -11.72
N ARG A 507 -2.96 -27.30 -10.73
CA ARG A 507 -4.31 -27.43 -10.21
C ARG A 507 -4.80 -26.22 -9.46
N ILE A 508 -6.11 -26.11 -9.30
CA ILE A 508 -6.76 -25.17 -8.38
C ILE A 508 -7.22 -25.96 -7.15
N ILE A 509 -6.79 -25.53 -5.98
CA ILE A 509 -7.23 -26.08 -4.69
C ILE A 509 -8.45 -25.27 -4.24
N ASP A 510 -9.53 -25.96 -3.95
CA ASP A 510 -10.77 -25.39 -3.42
C ASP A 510 -10.90 -25.82 -1.95
N PHE A 511 -10.72 -24.89 -1.04
CA PHE A 511 -10.74 -25.13 0.41
C PHE A 511 -11.92 -24.40 1.06
N GLN A 512 -12.79 -25.17 1.71
CA GLN A 512 -13.91 -24.64 2.49
C GLN A 512 -13.44 -24.29 3.89
N GLY A 513 -13.31 -23.00 4.19
CA GLY A 513 -12.83 -22.50 5.46
C GLY A 513 -12.18 -21.11 5.32
N ASN A 514 -11.79 -20.52 6.43
CA ASN A 514 -11.08 -19.25 6.46
C ASN A 514 -9.59 -19.41 6.08
N TYR A 515 -8.89 -18.30 5.96
CA TYR A 515 -7.49 -18.29 5.54
C TYR A 515 -6.54 -18.93 6.56
N GLU A 516 -6.80 -18.78 7.86
CA GLU A 516 -5.98 -19.38 8.91
C GLU A 516 -6.10 -20.92 8.92
N ASP A 517 -7.32 -21.44 8.77
CA ASP A 517 -7.56 -22.88 8.65
C ASP A 517 -6.90 -23.44 7.39
N TYR A 518 -6.89 -22.64 6.31
CA TYR A 518 -6.19 -22.99 5.08
C TYR A 518 -4.68 -23.11 5.32
N LEU A 519 -4.04 -22.10 5.94
CA LEU A 519 -2.59 -22.13 6.23
C LEU A 519 -2.22 -23.35 7.07
N LYS A 520 -2.97 -23.65 8.14
CA LYS A 520 -2.77 -24.85 8.96
C LYS A 520 -2.86 -26.13 8.13
N SER A 521 -3.80 -26.20 7.19
CA SER A 521 -3.95 -27.36 6.29
C SER A 521 -2.74 -27.59 5.37
N GLN A 522 -1.99 -26.50 5.09
CA GLN A 522 -0.77 -26.55 4.27
C GLN A 522 0.51 -26.70 5.13
N GLY A 523 0.40 -26.76 6.47
CA GLY A 523 1.55 -26.80 7.38
C GLY A 523 2.35 -25.50 7.46
N LEU A 524 1.69 -24.39 7.16
CA LEU A 524 2.22 -23.03 7.19
C LEU A 524 1.59 -22.31 8.39
N ASP A 525 2.11 -22.50 9.59
CA ASP A 525 1.66 -21.78 10.80
C ASP A 525 2.36 -20.43 10.97
#